data_e5856bff8fe1b6f1472e254a9716728c
#
_entry.id   e5856bff8fe1b6f1472e254a9716728c
#
_cell.length_a   1.000
_cell.length_b   1.000
_cell.length_c   1.000
_cell.angle_alpha   90.00
_cell.angle_beta   90.00
_cell.angle_gamma   90.00
#
_symmetry.space_group_name_H-M   'P 1'
#
loop_
_entity.id
_entity.type
_entity.pdbx_description
1 polymer ?
#
loop_
_entity_poly.entity_id
_entity_poly.type
_entity_poly.pdbx_seq_one_letter_code
_entity_poly.pdbx_strand_id
1 'polypeptide(L)'
;MIGISIYPNEKKELTLSAIDHAEKAGLKIGFSTLQLPEDNGSDMEEFQKILLYARQHGIKLIVDISPTVLEKYHLSSYEDLHQYGIEYVRLDNGFTISEIAADFLSFRIILNASTVTEKEINQLKEAGVDLNRIYACHNYYPEPYTGISLEFIKSLNHRLHRLGIETIAFIPGDNHLRGPLYNGLATVEEHRLMHDEILRNALELLDTETDHVLIGDIDVKEKDWKILQNLNNGFIEVPLVTDKIIDDAIIHHDRIDRSEWLWRSTESRLRKISVQADEPRPRCRGAVCINNSRFLRYEGEISIARKDLPADDRVNVIGYIPSSCVYLLNFASHKLGIRFKRVTR
;
A
#
# COMPACT_ATOMS: atom_id res chain seq x y z
N MET A 1 -2.73 0.46 -4.41
CA MET A 1 -3.12 -0.97 -4.16
C MET A 1 -2.09 -1.62 -3.25
N ILE A 2 -2.50 -2.71 -2.57
CA ILE A 2 -1.58 -3.49 -1.72
C ILE A 2 -1.19 -4.78 -2.45
N GLY A 3 0.05 -5.28 -2.25
CA GLY A 3 0.55 -6.49 -2.89
C GLY A 3 1.54 -7.26 -2.03
N ILE A 4 2.04 -8.36 -2.56
CA ILE A 4 2.95 -9.30 -1.90
C ILE A 4 4.23 -9.49 -2.71
N SER A 5 5.25 -10.11 -2.10
CA SER A 5 6.42 -10.62 -2.82
C SER A 5 6.46 -12.14 -2.80
N ILE A 6 6.94 -12.72 -3.88
CA ILE A 6 7.06 -14.15 -4.11
C ILE A 6 8.48 -14.42 -4.58
N TYR A 7 9.14 -15.38 -3.96
CA TYR A 7 10.55 -15.68 -4.26
C TYR A 7 10.73 -17.13 -4.70
N PRO A 8 11.40 -17.40 -5.84
CA PRO A 8 11.52 -18.74 -6.41
C PRO A 8 12.32 -19.71 -5.55
N ASN A 9 13.25 -19.20 -4.74
CA ASN A 9 14.15 -20.00 -3.89
C ASN A 9 13.62 -20.22 -2.45
N GLU A 10 12.41 -19.77 -2.17
CA GLU A 10 11.78 -20.00 -0.88
C GLU A 10 10.98 -21.31 -0.84
N LYS A 11 10.64 -21.76 0.37
CA LYS A 11 9.84 -22.96 0.54
C LYS A 11 8.50 -22.82 -0.17
N LYS A 12 8.20 -23.75 -1.07
CA LYS A 12 6.97 -23.77 -1.86
C LYS A 12 5.70 -23.58 -1.04
N GLU A 13 5.61 -24.24 0.10
CA GLU A 13 4.44 -24.20 0.97
C GLU A 13 4.19 -22.78 1.51
N LEU A 14 5.25 -22.05 1.87
CA LEU A 14 5.14 -20.65 2.32
C LEU A 14 4.66 -19.75 1.18
N THR A 15 5.22 -19.92 0.01
CA THR A 15 4.87 -19.15 -1.18
C THR A 15 3.40 -19.37 -1.59
N LEU A 16 2.95 -20.63 -1.63
CA LEU A 16 1.55 -20.94 -1.96
C LEU A 16 0.60 -20.39 -0.89
N SER A 17 0.96 -20.53 0.40
CA SER A 17 0.18 -19.95 1.50
C SER A 17 0.04 -18.42 1.40
N ALA A 18 1.11 -17.70 1.07
CA ALA A 18 1.08 -16.25 0.87
C ALA A 18 0.17 -15.85 -0.31
N ILE A 19 0.18 -16.63 -1.41
CA ILE A 19 -0.71 -16.44 -2.56
C ILE A 19 -2.18 -16.64 -2.14
N ASP A 20 -2.49 -17.69 -1.38
CA ASP A 20 -3.85 -17.98 -0.91
C ASP A 20 -4.37 -16.87 0.02
N HIS A 21 -3.52 -16.36 0.92
CA HIS A 21 -3.86 -15.24 1.79
C HIS A 21 -4.09 -13.96 1.00
N ALA A 22 -3.24 -13.69 0.01
CA ALA A 22 -3.36 -12.52 -0.85
C ALA A 22 -4.68 -12.56 -1.66
N GLU A 23 -5.06 -13.72 -2.22
CA GLU A 23 -6.34 -13.90 -2.89
C GLU A 23 -7.51 -13.61 -1.95
N LYS A 24 -7.53 -14.21 -0.76
CA LYS A 24 -8.57 -14.00 0.27
C LYS A 24 -8.66 -12.53 0.69
N ALA A 25 -7.52 -11.83 0.75
CA ALA A 25 -7.45 -10.39 1.02
C ALA A 25 -7.81 -9.53 -0.20
N GLY A 26 -8.03 -10.12 -1.38
CA GLY A 26 -8.37 -9.42 -2.62
C GLY A 26 -7.19 -8.67 -3.25
N LEU A 27 -5.95 -9.02 -2.90
CA LEU A 27 -4.76 -8.41 -3.48
C LEU A 27 -4.56 -8.92 -4.91
N LYS A 28 -4.11 -8.05 -5.81
CA LYS A 28 -4.05 -8.35 -7.25
C LYS A 28 -2.68 -8.11 -7.88
N ILE A 29 -1.71 -7.68 -7.10
CA ILE A 29 -0.36 -7.36 -7.57
C ILE A 29 0.66 -8.09 -6.69
N GLY A 30 1.72 -8.59 -7.31
CA GLY A 30 2.85 -9.18 -6.61
C GLY A 30 4.16 -8.83 -7.29
N PHE A 31 5.24 -9.06 -6.56
CA PHE A 31 6.61 -8.88 -7.02
C PHE A 31 7.37 -10.19 -6.92
N SER A 32 8.28 -10.43 -7.86
CA SER A 32 9.24 -11.51 -7.82
C SER A 32 10.55 -11.09 -8.47
N THR A 33 11.61 -11.86 -8.29
CA THR A 33 12.89 -11.58 -8.91
C THR A 33 13.55 -12.84 -9.47
N LEU A 34 14.16 -12.73 -10.64
CA LEU A 34 14.99 -13.76 -11.25
C LEU A 34 16.50 -13.48 -11.08
N GLN A 35 16.85 -12.45 -10.31
CA GLN A 35 18.23 -11.95 -10.16
C GLN A 35 18.96 -12.44 -8.91
N LEU A 36 18.40 -13.39 -8.16
CA LEU A 36 19.02 -13.80 -6.90
C LEU A 36 20.39 -14.45 -7.11
N PRO A 37 21.46 -13.91 -6.48
CA PRO A 37 22.80 -14.50 -6.58
C PRO A 37 22.88 -15.91 -5.96
N GLU A 38 22.04 -16.14 -4.94
CA GLU A 38 21.94 -17.42 -4.22
C GLU A 38 21.21 -18.49 -5.04
N ASP A 39 20.59 -18.08 -6.14
CA ASP A 39 19.85 -18.96 -7.03
C ASP A 39 20.82 -19.56 -8.08
N ASN A 40 21.36 -20.74 -7.81
CA ASN A 40 22.24 -21.49 -8.70
C ASN A 40 21.49 -22.16 -9.87
N GLY A 41 20.44 -21.53 -10.40
CA GLY A 41 19.55 -22.10 -11.42
C GLY A 41 18.40 -22.85 -10.76
N SER A 42 17.63 -22.18 -9.88
CA SER A 42 16.36 -22.69 -9.40
C SER A 42 15.56 -23.21 -10.58
N ASP A 43 14.93 -24.33 -10.39
CA ASP A 43 14.15 -25.03 -11.38
C ASP A 43 13.10 -24.08 -11.96
N MET A 44 13.38 -23.54 -13.17
CA MET A 44 12.46 -22.64 -13.88
C MET A 44 11.09 -23.29 -14.07
N GLU A 45 11.02 -24.61 -14.16
CA GLU A 45 9.77 -25.34 -14.23
C GLU A 45 8.98 -25.22 -12.92
N GLU A 46 9.68 -25.30 -11.78
CA GLU A 46 9.02 -25.15 -10.48
C GLU A 46 8.58 -23.70 -10.26
N PHE A 47 9.41 -22.72 -10.63
CA PHE A 47 9.02 -21.31 -10.58
C PHE A 47 7.85 -21.01 -11.52
N GLN A 48 7.84 -21.58 -12.72
CA GLN A 48 6.70 -21.47 -13.63
C GLN A 48 5.38 -21.94 -12.99
N LYS A 49 5.41 -23.05 -12.24
CA LYS A 49 4.21 -23.55 -11.53
C LYS A 49 3.72 -22.52 -10.50
N ILE A 50 4.65 -21.85 -9.79
CA ILE A 50 4.31 -20.78 -8.83
C ILE A 50 3.72 -19.57 -9.56
N LEU A 51 4.32 -19.13 -10.68
CA LEU A 51 3.80 -18.02 -11.49
C LEU A 51 2.38 -18.33 -12.01
N LEU A 52 2.17 -19.54 -12.53
CA LEU A 52 0.86 -20.00 -12.98
C LEU A 52 -0.16 -20.06 -11.85
N TYR A 53 0.24 -20.53 -10.68
CA TYR A 53 -0.60 -20.56 -9.48
C TYR A 53 -1.00 -19.15 -9.07
N ALA A 54 -0.08 -18.21 -8.96
CA ALA A 54 -0.36 -16.82 -8.65
C ALA A 54 -1.34 -16.20 -9.68
N ARG A 55 -1.13 -16.47 -10.97
CA ARG A 55 -2.03 -16.02 -12.04
C ARG A 55 -3.44 -16.60 -11.92
N GLN A 56 -3.57 -17.90 -11.59
CA GLN A 56 -4.88 -18.55 -11.38
C GLN A 56 -5.65 -17.92 -10.21
N HIS A 57 -4.94 -17.41 -9.19
CA HIS A 57 -5.49 -16.66 -8.05
C HIS A 57 -5.63 -15.15 -8.33
N GLY A 58 -5.46 -14.75 -9.60
CA GLY A 58 -5.69 -13.39 -10.08
C GLY A 58 -4.62 -12.37 -9.68
N ILE A 59 -3.42 -12.84 -9.29
CA ILE A 59 -2.28 -11.99 -8.94
C ILE A 59 -1.42 -11.78 -10.19
N LYS A 60 -1.19 -10.52 -10.56
CA LYS A 60 -0.28 -10.10 -11.63
C LYS A 60 1.10 -9.88 -11.02
N LEU A 61 2.09 -10.58 -11.55
CA LEU A 61 3.46 -10.52 -11.03
C LEU A 61 4.32 -9.55 -11.84
N ILE A 62 4.98 -8.67 -11.13
CA ILE A 62 6.12 -7.89 -11.60
C ILE A 62 7.35 -8.75 -11.37
N VAL A 63 8.10 -9.04 -12.42
CA VAL A 63 9.30 -9.86 -12.33
C VAL A 63 10.54 -9.01 -12.60
N ASP A 64 11.41 -8.96 -11.62
CA ASP A 64 12.66 -8.24 -11.67
C ASP A 64 13.72 -9.05 -12.46
N ILE A 65 14.29 -8.44 -13.49
CA ILE A 65 15.25 -9.06 -14.42
C ILE A 65 16.46 -8.16 -14.65
N SER A 66 17.56 -8.80 -15.04
CA SER A 66 18.76 -8.17 -15.60
C SER A 66 19.10 -8.78 -16.96
N PRO A 67 20.04 -8.22 -17.73
CA PRO A 67 20.45 -8.79 -19.01
C PRO A 67 20.92 -10.25 -18.92
N THR A 68 21.41 -10.69 -17.77
CA THR A 68 21.89 -12.07 -17.54
C THR A 68 20.76 -13.11 -17.49
N VAL A 69 19.48 -12.69 -17.42
CA VAL A 69 18.33 -13.61 -17.36
C VAL A 69 18.28 -14.54 -18.58
N LEU A 70 18.65 -14.06 -19.77
CA LEU A 70 18.65 -14.84 -20.99
C LEU A 70 19.61 -16.03 -20.89
N GLU A 71 20.85 -15.78 -20.46
CA GLU A 71 21.86 -16.82 -20.28
C GLU A 71 21.50 -17.78 -19.14
N LYS A 72 21.11 -17.20 -17.98
CA LYS A 72 20.81 -17.96 -16.76
C LYS A 72 19.69 -18.98 -16.96
N TYR A 73 18.66 -18.62 -17.72
CA TYR A 73 17.47 -19.46 -17.94
C TYR A 73 17.39 -20.01 -19.37
N HIS A 74 18.47 -19.92 -20.14
CA HIS A 74 18.57 -20.45 -21.52
C HIS A 74 17.45 -19.94 -22.44
N LEU A 75 17.07 -18.64 -22.30
CA LEU A 75 16.06 -18.00 -23.12
C LEU A 75 16.70 -17.46 -24.41
N SER A 76 15.98 -17.55 -25.52
CA SER A 76 16.45 -17.04 -26.82
C SER A 76 16.24 -15.53 -26.96
N SER A 77 15.22 -15.01 -26.29
CA SER A 77 14.85 -13.59 -26.26
C SER A 77 14.06 -13.25 -25.01
N TYR A 78 13.87 -11.95 -24.70
CA TYR A 78 12.99 -11.52 -23.60
C TYR A 78 11.51 -11.86 -23.87
N GLU A 79 11.08 -11.95 -25.13
CA GLU A 79 9.73 -12.38 -25.51
C GLU A 79 9.38 -13.78 -24.96
N ASP A 80 10.39 -14.63 -24.76
CA ASP A 80 10.19 -15.98 -24.19
C ASP A 80 9.64 -15.93 -22.74
N LEU A 81 9.78 -14.78 -22.05
CA LEU A 81 9.18 -14.59 -20.71
C LEU A 81 7.65 -14.67 -20.74
N HIS A 82 7.02 -14.35 -21.89
CA HIS A 82 5.57 -14.45 -22.02
C HIS A 82 5.02 -15.87 -21.90
N GLN A 83 5.79 -16.89 -22.31
CA GLN A 83 5.38 -18.30 -22.13
C GLN A 83 5.21 -18.68 -20.64
N TYR A 84 5.90 -17.96 -19.75
CA TYR A 84 5.77 -18.11 -18.30
C TYR A 84 4.66 -17.22 -17.70
N GLY A 85 3.93 -16.48 -18.53
CA GLY A 85 2.86 -15.57 -18.11
C GLY A 85 3.35 -14.25 -17.53
N ILE A 86 4.60 -13.90 -17.76
CA ILE A 86 5.20 -12.64 -17.31
C ILE A 86 4.82 -11.53 -18.29
N GLU A 87 4.09 -10.54 -17.81
CA GLU A 87 3.65 -9.36 -18.57
C GLU A 87 4.27 -8.06 -18.05
N TYR A 88 4.74 -8.06 -16.80
CA TYR A 88 5.31 -6.92 -16.10
C TYR A 88 6.77 -7.22 -15.76
N VAL A 89 7.70 -6.47 -16.32
CA VAL A 89 9.14 -6.65 -16.08
C VAL A 89 9.74 -5.42 -15.42
N ARG A 90 10.42 -5.62 -14.30
CA ARG A 90 11.22 -4.58 -13.69
C ARG A 90 12.64 -4.70 -14.24
N LEU A 91 13.06 -3.63 -14.91
CA LEU A 91 14.38 -3.54 -15.51
C LEU A 91 15.32 -2.89 -14.50
N ASP A 92 16.18 -3.70 -13.90
CA ASP A 92 17.19 -3.20 -12.98
C ASP A 92 18.41 -2.68 -13.77
N ASN A 93 19.59 -2.68 -13.21
CA ASN A 93 20.79 -2.18 -13.87
C ASN A 93 21.16 -3.01 -15.12
N GLY A 94 21.77 -2.34 -16.11
CA GLY A 94 22.40 -2.99 -17.25
C GLY A 94 21.65 -2.88 -18.56
N PHE A 95 20.43 -2.32 -18.58
CA PHE A 95 19.68 -2.05 -19.80
C PHE A 95 19.92 -0.63 -20.30
N THR A 96 20.16 -0.48 -21.58
CA THR A 96 20.20 0.82 -22.27
C THR A 96 18.80 1.23 -22.73
N ILE A 97 18.59 2.53 -22.93
CA ILE A 97 17.32 3.06 -23.48
C ILE A 97 16.97 2.41 -24.82
N SER A 98 17.97 2.17 -25.67
CA SER A 98 17.77 1.53 -26.98
C SER A 98 17.31 0.09 -26.85
N GLU A 99 17.85 -0.68 -25.92
CA GLU A 99 17.42 -2.06 -25.64
C GLU A 99 16.00 -2.08 -25.07
N ILE A 100 15.70 -1.17 -24.12
CA ILE A 100 14.35 -1.07 -23.56
C ILE A 100 13.34 -0.78 -24.67
N ALA A 101 13.62 0.15 -25.56
CA ALA A 101 12.73 0.51 -26.65
C ALA A 101 12.63 -0.56 -27.76
N ALA A 102 13.65 -1.41 -27.93
CA ALA A 102 13.64 -2.48 -28.92
C ALA A 102 12.96 -3.77 -28.42
N ASP A 103 13.30 -4.19 -27.20
CA ASP A 103 13.05 -5.55 -26.74
C ASP A 103 11.87 -5.67 -25.77
N PHE A 104 11.33 -4.54 -25.23
CA PHE A 104 10.32 -4.59 -24.16
C PHE A 104 8.98 -3.93 -24.52
N LEU A 105 8.72 -3.61 -25.78
CA LEU A 105 7.46 -2.97 -26.18
C LEU A 105 6.21 -3.82 -25.94
N SER A 106 6.33 -5.14 -25.87
CA SER A 106 5.25 -6.06 -25.57
C SER A 106 4.91 -6.07 -24.06
N PHE A 107 5.86 -5.68 -23.22
CA PHE A 107 5.75 -5.70 -21.75
C PHE A 107 5.18 -4.38 -21.19
N ARG A 108 4.74 -4.44 -19.93
CA ARG A 108 4.64 -3.29 -19.05
C ARG A 108 5.98 -3.14 -18.33
N ILE A 109 6.58 -1.98 -18.45
CA ILE A 109 7.97 -1.72 -18.03
C ILE A 109 7.94 -1.05 -16.67
N ILE A 110 8.70 -1.59 -15.73
CA ILE A 110 8.89 -1.00 -14.41
C ILE A 110 10.35 -0.55 -14.29
N LEU A 111 10.58 0.75 -14.17
CA LEU A 111 11.89 1.34 -14.01
C LEU A 111 12.27 1.45 -12.53
N ASN A 112 13.56 1.61 -12.24
CA ASN A 112 14.00 1.86 -10.88
C ASN A 112 13.69 3.31 -10.49
N ALA A 113 12.71 3.51 -9.58
CA ALA A 113 12.21 4.81 -9.16
C ALA A 113 13.28 5.71 -8.51
N SER A 114 14.28 5.08 -7.85
CA SER A 114 15.34 5.80 -7.13
C SER A 114 16.42 6.36 -8.06
N THR A 115 16.60 5.78 -9.25
CA THR A 115 17.71 6.10 -10.15
C THR A 115 17.27 6.69 -11.47
N VAL A 116 16.08 6.37 -11.97
CA VAL A 116 15.60 6.87 -13.27
C VAL A 116 15.49 8.40 -13.28
N THR A 117 15.99 8.99 -14.36
CA THR A 117 15.96 10.44 -14.57
C THR A 117 14.85 10.86 -15.54
N GLU A 118 14.40 12.11 -15.44
CA GLU A 118 13.44 12.69 -16.41
C GLU A 118 13.99 12.63 -17.85
N LYS A 119 15.30 12.75 -18.02
CA LYS A 119 15.96 12.67 -19.32
C LYS A 119 15.77 11.27 -19.93
N GLU A 120 16.00 10.21 -19.16
CA GLU A 120 15.82 8.83 -19.63
C GLU A 120 14.35 8.52 -19.96
N ILE A 121 13.41 9.01 -19.17
CA ILE A 121 11.98 8.86 -19.45
C ILE A 121 11.60 9.57 -20.77
N ASN A 122 12.11 10.78 -21.00
CA ASN A 122 11.89 11.49 -22.24
C ASN A 122 12.52 10.77 -23.44
N GLN A 123 13.71 10.21 -23.29
CA GLN A 123 14.35 9.39 -24.33
C GLN A 123 13.54 8.14 -24.66
N LEU A 124 12.95 7.45 -23.68
CA LEU A 124 12.04 6.33 -23.93
C LEU A 124 10.81 6.77 -24.72
N LYS A 125 10.23 7.91 -24.36
CA LYS A 125 9.09 8.49 -25.10
C LYS A 125 9.47 8.83 -26.55
N GLU A 126 10.62 9.46 -26.77
CA GLU A 126 11.13 9.78 -28.10
C GLU A 126 11.42 8.52 -28.93
N ALA A 127 11.83 7.43 -28.29
CA ALA A 127 12.04 6.12 -28.89
C ALA A 127 10.71 5.35 -29.15
N GLY A 128 9.55 5.95 -28.83
CA GLY A 128 8.22 5.38 -29.14
C GLY A 128 7.62 4.51 -28.04
N VAL A 129 8.21 4.48 -26.85
CA VAL A 129 7.63 3.75 -25.71
C VAL A 129 6.42 4.50 -25.16
N ASP A 130 5.30 3.81 -25.01
CA ASP A 130 4.08 4.37 -24.40
C ASP A 130 4.25 4.55 -22.89
N LEU A 131 4.28 5.79 -22.42
CA LEU A 131 4.44 6.11 -21.00
C LEU A 131 3.32 5.54 -20.11
N ASN A 132 2.12 5.28 -20.65
CA ASN A 132 1.04 4.61 -19.90
C ASN A 132 1.35 3.13 -19.57
N ARG A 133 2.41 2.60 -20.12
CA ARG A 133 2.92 1.24 -19.86
C ARG A 133 4.14 1.24 -18.95
N ILE A 134 4.58 2.42 -18.51
CA ILE A 134 5.73 2.60 -17.62
C ILE A 134 5.23 2.83 -16.19
N TYR A 135 5.86 2.13 -15.27
CA TYR A 135 5.74 2.28 -13.82
C TYR A 135 7.13 2.49 -13.23
N ALA A 136 7.22 2.90 -12.00
CA ALA A 136 8.49 3.02 -11.30
C ALA A 136 8.43 2.32 -9.94
N CYS A 137 9.41 1.46 -9.65
CA CYS A 137 9.48 0.70 -8.41
C CYS A 137 10.74 1.07 -7.65
N HIS A 138 10.58 1.53 -6.42
CA HIS A 138 11.70 1.72 -5.49
C HIS A 138 12.33 0.37 -5.15
N ASN A 139 13.61 0.40 -4.81
CA ASN A 139 14.25 -0.79 -4.24
C ASN A 139 13.72 -1.07 -2.84
N TYR A 140 13.69 -2.32 -2.46
CA TYR A 140 13.88 -2.69 -1.06
C TYR A 140 15.39 -2.83 -0.81
N TYR A 141 15.79 -2.59 0.42
CA TYR A 141 17.19 -2.57 0.81
C TYR A 141 17.48 -3.71 1.80
N PRO A 142 18.13 -4.82 1.39
CA PRO A 142 18.39 -5.95 2.28
C PRO A 142 19.36 -5.60 3.43
N GLU A 143 20.37 -4.77 3.12
CA GLU A 143 21.37 -4.35 4.09
C GLU A 143 20.78 -3.29 5.04
N PRO A 144 20.89 -3.48 6.37
CA PRO A 144 20.44 -2.50 7.35
C PRO A 144 21.11 -1.14 7.18
N TYR A 145 20.35 -0.08 7.44
CA TYR A 145 20.78 1.32 7.39
C TYR A 145 21.06 1.86 5.98
N THR A 146 20.61 1.15 4.94
CA THR A 146 20.74 1.60 3.53
C THR A 146 19.41 2.04 2.92
N GLY A 147 18.28 1.83 3.61
CA GLY A 147 16.97 2.28 3.17
C GLY A 147 16.87 3.82 3.10
N ILE A 148 16.01 4.31 2.22
CA ILE A 148 15.78 5.75 2.02
C ILE A 148 14.80 6.33 3.05
N SER A 149 14.76 7.66 3.18
CA SER A 149 13.80 8.33 4.08
C SER A 149 12.44 8.56 3.42
N LEU A 150 11.39 8.73 4.25
CA LEU A 150 10.04 9.08 3.78
C LEU A 150 10.02 10.40 3.01
N GLU A 151 10.81 11.39 3.41
CA GLU A 151 10.91 12.67 2.72
C GLU A 151 11.52 12.49 1.32
N PHE A 152 12.57 11.68 1.21
CA PHE A 152 13.22 11.44 -0.07
C PHE A 152 12.31 10.68 -1.04
N ILE A 153 11.64 9.61 -0.61
CA ILE A 153 10.69 8.88 -1.45
C ILE A 153 9.53 9.79 -1.91
N LYS A 154 9.01 10.66 -1.04
CA LYS A 154 7.96 11.63 -1.40
C LYS A 154 8.41 12.58 -2.51
N SER A 155 9.64 13.06 -2.45
CA SER A 155 10.21 13.93 -3.49
C SER A 155 10.34 13.21 -4.85
N LEU A 156 10.76 11.95 -4.84
CA LEU A 156 10.88 11.12 -6.04
C LEU A 156 9.51 10.81 -6.65
N ASN A 157 8.55 10.39 -5.83
CA ASN A 157 7.18 10.08 -6.26
C ASN A 157 6.52 11.30 -6.89
N HIS A 158 6.62 12.47 -6.25
CA HIS A 158 6.08 13.71 -6.80
C HIS A 158 6.66 14.04 -8.19
N ARG A 159 7.97 13.81 -8.40
CA ARG A 159 8.61 13.99 -9.70
C ARG A 159 8.06 13.01 -10.74
N LEU A 160 7.90 11.73 -10.40
CA LEU A 160 7.40 10.68 -11.30
C LEU A 160 5.92 10.90 -11.64
N HIS A 161 5.10 11.30 -10.68
CA HIS A 161 3.69 11.60 -10.91
C HIS A 161 3.46 12.78 -11.88
N ARG A 162 4.35 13.79 -11.89
CA ARG A 162 4.28 14.86 -12.90
C ARG A 162 4.47 14.35 -14.32
N LEU A 163 5.07 13.19 -14.50
CA LEU A 163 5.25 12.50 -15.77
C LEU A 163 4.15 11.46 -16.03
N GLY A 164 3.17 11.32 -15.12
CA GLY A 164 2.08 10.35 -15.21
C GLY A 164 2.48 8.92 -14.85
N ILE A 165 3.60 8.72 -14.16
CA ILE A 165 4.15 7.40 -13.81
C ILE A 165 3.73 7.02 -12.39
N GLU A 166 3.04 5.89 -12.25
CA GLU A 166 2.67 5.31 -10.96
C GLU A 166 3.89 4.68 -10.26
N THR A 167 3.89 4.73 -8.93
CA THR A 167 5.02 4.32 -8.11
C THR A 167 4.73 3.13 -7.21
N ILE A 168 5.75 2.33 -6.96
CA ILE A 168 5.70 1.10 -6.17
C ILE A 168 6.80 1.18 -5.10
N ALA A 169 6.50 0.77 -3.87
CA ALA A 169 7.48 0.67 -2.79
C ALA A 169 7.15 -0.49 -1.85
N PHE A 170 8.09 -0.84 -0.97
CA PHE A 170 7.99 -2.02 -0.12
C PHE A 170 7.97 -1.64 1.36
N ILE A 171 7.12 -2.33 2.11
CA ILE A 171 7.19 -2.43 3.56
C ILE A 171 7.73 -3.80 3.97
N PRO A 172 8.41 -3.93 5.11
CA PRO A 172 8.84 -5.24 5.58
C PRO A 172 7.64 -6.10 5.98
N GLY A 173 7.80 -7.41 5.91
CA GLY A 173 6.91 -8.36 6.58
C GLY A 173 7.21 -8.45 8.07
N ASP A 174 6.33 -9.10 8.82
CA ASP A 174 6.52 -9.38 10.25
C ASP A 174 6.37 -10.88 10.58
N ASN A 175 6.30 -11.70 9.53
CA ASN A 175 6.32 -13.16 9.58
C ASN A 175 7.13 -13.71 8.41
N HIS A 176 7.97 -14.71 8.65
CA HIS A 176 8.84 -15.34 7.64
C HIS A 176 9.63 -14.30 6.83
N LEU A 177 10.55 -13.61 7.52
CA LEU A 177 11.45 -12.66 6.87
C LEU A 177 12.35 -13.39 5.86
N ARG A 178 12.64 -12.71 4.75
CA ARG A 178 13.43 -13.28 3.67
C ARG A 178 14.92 -13.27 3.97
N GLY A 179 15.58 -14.38 3.61
CA GLY A 179 17.05 -14.49 3.64
C GLY A 179 17.77 -13.64 2.58
N PRO A 180 19.11 -13.58 2.64
CA PRO A 180 19.95 -14.26 3.62
C PRO A 180 20.09 -13.54 4.97
N LEU A 181 19.73 -12.25 5.07
CA LEU A 181 19.98 -11.43 6.27
C LEU A 181 18.85 -11.50 7.31
N TYR A 182 17.62 -11.81 6.90
CA TYR A 182 16.44 -11.88 7.78
C TYR A 182 16.18 -10.60 8.59
N ASN A 183 16.47 -9.43 7.98
CA ASN A 183 16.36 -8.11 8.62
C ASN A 183 15.17 -7.30 8.14
N GLY A 184 14.29 -7.92 7.35
CA GLY A 184 13.15 -7.25 6.71
C GLY A 184 13.54 -6.50 5.44
N LEU A 185 12.69 -6.61 4.42
CA LEU A 185 12.89 -5.98 3.11
C LEU A 185 12.00 -4.73 2.98
N ALA A 186 12.57 -3.59 3.34
CA ALA A 186 11.89 -2.31 3.34
C ALA A 186 12.51 -1.32 2.34
N THR A 187 11.70 -0.45 1.74
CA THR A 187 12.19 0.72 1.01
C THR A 187 12.66 1.82 1.96
N VAL A 188 11.90 2.05 3.03
CA VAL A 188 12.19 3.08 4.04
C VAL A 188 12.85 2.45 5.25
N GLU A 189 13.98 3.01 5.69
CA GLU A 189 14.76 2.42 6.79
C GLU A 189 14.01 2.40 8.12
N GLU A 190 13.27 3.45 8.43
CA GLU A 190 12.46 3.52 9.65
C GLU A 190 11.43 2.39 9.73
N HIS A 191 10.89 1.94 8.59
CA HIS A 191 9.93 0.83 8.54
C HIS A 191 10.58 -0.50 8.95
N ARG A 192 11.86 -0.70 8.64
CA ARG A 192 12.61 -1.88 9.10
C ARG A 192 12.64 -1.97 10.63
N LEU A 193 12.81 -0.83 11.29
CA LEU A 193 12.83 -0.75 12.76
C LEU A 193 11.44 -0.95 13.38
N MET A 194 10.38 -0.79 12.59
CA MET A 194 8.97 -0.91 12.96
C MET A 194 8.28 -2.03 12.17
N HIS A 195 8.97 -3.13 11.93
CA HIS A 195 8.49 -4.21 11.05
C HIS A 195 7.16 -4.84 11.51
N ASP A 196 6.81 -4.77 12.78
CA ASP A 196 5.55 -5.25 13.36
C ASP A 196 4.38 -4.21 13.30
N GLU A 197 4.65 -3.01 12.78
CA GLU A 197 3.64 -1.95 12.59
C GLU A 197 3.15 -1.87 11.14
N ILE A 198 2.70 -2.99 10.56
CA ILE A 198 2.29 -3.13 9.15
C ILE A 198 1.33 -2.02 8.69
N LEU A 199 0.30 -1.70 9.48
CA LEU A 199 -0.65 -0.63 9.15
C LEU A 199 0.05 0.72 9.02
N ARG A 200 0.88 1.08 9.98
CA ARG A 200 1.57 2.37 10.00
C ARG A 200 2.53 2.50 8.84
N ASN A 201 3.35 1.49 8.60
CA ASN A 201 4.32 1.46 7.52
C ASN A 201 3.62 1.65 6.15
N ALA A 202 2.50 0.93 5.94
CA ALA A 202 1.73 1.08 4.70
C ALA A 202 1.10 2.48 4.56
N LEU A 203 0.55 3.05 5.64
CA LEU A 203 -0.03 4.39 5.63
C LEU A 203 1.01 5.48 5.38
N GLU A 204 2.20 5.36 5.95
CA GLU A 204 3.30 6.30 5.72
C GLU A 204 3.77 6.28 4.27
N LEU A 205 3.88 5.08 3.63
CA LEU A 205 4.15 5.02 2.19
C LEU A 205 3.03 5.63 1.34
N LEU A 206 1.78 5.33 1.64
CA LEU A 206 0.64 5.93 0.92
C LEU A 206 0.62 7.46 1.05
N ASP A 207 1.04 8.03 2.18
CA ASP A 207 1.16 9.49 2.37
C ASP A 207 2.32 10.12 1.57
N THR A 208 3.29 9.31 1.15
CA THR A 208 4.34 9.74 0.21
C THR A 208 3.90 9.72 -1.25
N GLU A 209 2.61 9.60 -1.53
CA GLU A 209 2.06 9.43 -2.87
C GLU A 209 2.48 8.11 -3.55
N THR A 210 2.86 7.08 -2.80
CA THR A 210 3.11 5.75 -3.36
C THR A 210 1.78 5.09 -3.76
N ASP A 211 1.65 4.68 -5.03
CA ASP A 211 0.40 4.10 -5.57
C ASP A 211 0.21 2.65 -5.19
N HIS A 212 1.30 1.90 -5.12
CA HIS A 212 1.31 0.47 -4.81
C HIS A 212 2.30 0.17 -3.69
N VAL A 213 1.81 -0.39 -2.59
CA VAL A 213 2.62 -0.82 -1.45
C VAL A 213 2.67 -2.34 -1.40
N LEU A 214 3.86 -2.91 -1.48
CA LEU A 214 4.07 -4.36 -1.46
C LEU A 214 4.75 -4.79 -0.17
N ILE A 215 4.41 -5.99 0.30
CA ILE A 215 5.19 -6.67 1.33
C ILE A 215 6.50 -7.14 0.70
N GLY A 216 7.65 -6.70 1.22
CA GLY A 216 8.96 -7.07 0.68
C GLY A 216 9.41 -8.46 1.09
N ASP A 217 9.02 -8.92 2.26
CA ASP A 217 9.30 -10.26 2.78
C ASP A 217 8.28 -11.31 2.30
N ILE A 218 8.36 -12.54 2.85
CA ILE A 218 7.56 -13.68 2.39
C ILE A 218 6.12 -13.57 2.87
N ASP A 219 5.90 -13.12 4.12
CA ASP A 219 4.58 -13.18 4.75
C ASP A 219 4.42 -12.11 5.85
N VAL A 220 3.18 -11.92 6.27
CA VAL A 220 2.81 -11.16 7.46
C VAL A 220 2.01 -12.02 8.43
N LYS A 221 1.90 -11.62 9.69
CA LYS A 221 1.07 -12.33 10.67
C LYS A 221 -0.39 -12.38 10.25
N GLU A 222 -1.08 -13.44 10.67
CA GLU A 222 -2.50 -13.67 10.32
C GLU A 222 -3.41 -12.45 10.56
N LYS A 223 -3.20 -11.73 11.68
CA LYS A 223 -3.95 -10.53 12.02
C LYS A 223 -3.79 -9.39 11.00
N ASP A 224 -2.62 -9.32 10.35
CA ASP A 224 -2.26 -8.20 9.46
C ASP A 224 -2.82 -8.38 8.05
N TRP A 225 -3.14 -9.61 7.64
CA TRP A 225 -3.86 -9.86 6.39
C TRP A 225 -5.21 -9.13 6.32
N LYS A 226 -5.92 -9.03 7.47
CA LYS A 226 -7.15 -8.27 7.55
C LYS A 226 -6.91 -6.75 7.39
N ILE A 227 -5.82 -6.25 7.92
CA ILE A 227 -5.40 -4.85 7.76
C ILE A 227 -5.12 -4.57 6.28
N LEU A 228 -4.35 -5.42 5.61
CA LEU A 228 -4.03 -5.29 4.19
C LEU A 228 -5.28 -5.35 3.31
N GLN A 229 -6.23 -6.25 3.62
CA GLN A 229 -7.52 -6.33 2.97
C GLN A 229 -8.30 -5.01 3.10
N ASN A 230 -8.39 -4.45 4.30
CA ASN A 230 -9.11 -3.21 4.56
C ASN A 230 -8.46 -2.05 3.80
N LEU A 231 -7.13 -1.92 3.83
CA LEU A 231 -6.39 -0.91 3.06
C LEU A 231 -6.63 -1.04 1.55
N ASN A 232 -6.59 -2.27 1.03
CA ASN A 232 -6.86 -2.52 -0.39
C ASN A 232 -8.29 -2.15 -0.79
N ASN A 233 -9.23 -2.24 0.16
CA ASN A 233 -10.62 -1.79 0.00
C ASN A 233 -10.83 -0.30 0.30
N GLY A 234 -9.76 0.48 0.51
CA GLY A 234 -9.78 1.93 0.65
C GLY A 234 -10.22 2.43 2.03
N PHE A 235 -10.09 1.64 3.09
CA PHE A 235 -10.40 2.09 4.44
C PHE A 235 -9.50 1.46 5.51
N ILE A 236 -9.50 2.08 6.69
CA ILE A 236 -8.86 1.56 7.90
C ILE A 236 -9.90 1.37 9.02
N GLU A 237 -9.67 0.40 9.89
CA GLU A 237 -10.44 0.27 11.14
C GLU A 237 -9.85 1.19 12.19
N VAL A 238 -10.73 2.01 12.80
CA VAL A 238 -10.36 2.92 13.89
C VAL A 238 -11.11 2.50 15.14
N PRO A 239 -10.39 2.13 16.22
CA PRO A 239 -11.06 1.74 17.47
C PRO A 239 -11.82 2.93 18.07
N LEU A 240 -13.03 2.67 18.51
CA LEU A 240 -13.91 3.64 19.17
C LEU A 240 -14.34 3.12 20.52
N VAL A 241 -13.87 3.74 21.58
CA VAL A 241 -14.33 3.48 22.96
C VAL A 241 -15.65 4.20 23.15
N THR A 242 -16.73 3.43 23.22
CA THR A 242 -18.09 3.95 23.35
C THR A 242 -19.03 2.94 23.99
N ASP A 243 -20.02 3.43 24.74
CA ASP A 243 -21.19 2.69 25.22
C ASP A 243 -22.41 2.81 24.29
N LYS A 244 -22.32 3.70 23.29
CA LYS A 244 -23.39 3.89 22.30
C LYS A 244 -23.36 2.78 21.25
N ILE A 245 -24.51 2.51 20.65
CA ILE A 245 -24.63 1.65 19.48
C ILE A 245 -24.20 2.48 18.26
N ILE A 246 -23.23 1.97 17.53
CA ILE A 246 -22.77 2.54 16.28
C ILE A 246 -23.01 1.55 15.15
N ASP A 247 -23.21 2.07 13.94
CA ASP A 247 -23.26 1.24 12.74
C ASP A 247 -21.82 1.02 12.26
N ASP A 248 -21.26 -0.14 12.58
CA ASP A 248 -19.89 -0.52 12.26
C ASP A 248 -19.71 -1.03 10.81
N ALA A 249 -20.81 -1.09 10.05
CA ALA A 249 -20.73 -1.42 8.62
C ALA A 249 -20.37 -0.22 7.74
N ILE A 250 -20.51 1.01 8.26
CA ILE A 250 -20.30 2.23 7.47
C ILE A 250 -18.81 2.55 7.39
N ILE A 251 -18.35 2.77 6.16
CA ILE A 251 -17.08 3.42 5.89
C ILE A 251 -17.33 4.91 5.74
N HIS A 252 -16.69 5.71 6.57
CA HIS A 252 -16.80 7.16 6.58
C HIS A 252 -15.57 7.77 5.91
N HIS A 253 -15.76 8.73 5.00
CA HIS A 253 -14.67 9.49 4.36
C HIS A 253 -14.68 10.93 4.82
N ASP A 254 -13.48 11.53 4.95
CA ASP A 254 -13.38 12.97 5.23
C ASP A 254 -13.93 13.76 4.04
N ARG A 255 -14.40 14.94 4.30
CA ARG A 255 -14.83 15.85 3.25
C ARG A 255 -13.63 16.36 2.43
N ILE A 256 -13.85 16.64 1.16
CA ILE A 256 -12.81 17.18 0.26
C ILE A 256 -12.28 18.51 0.79
N ASP A 257 -13.20 19.36 1.33
CA ASP A 257 -12.89 20.62 2.00
C ASP A 257 -12.40 20.36 3.45
N ARG A 258 -11.25 19.72 3.59
CA ARG A 258 -10.67 19.27 4.86
C ARG A 258 -10.48 20.42 5.83
N SER A 259 -10.93 20.22 7.07
CA SER A 259 -10.72 21.16 8.17
C SER A 259 -9.53 20.75 9.04
N GLU A 260 -8.75 21.73 9.51
CA GLU A 260 -7.69 21.46 10.51
C GLU A 260 -8.22 21.12 11.90
N TRP A 261 -9.48 21.44 12.19
CA TRP A 261 -10.08 21.30 13.51
C TRP A 261 -10.93 20.03 13.65
N LEU A 262 -11.61 19.66 12.56
CA LEU A 262 -12.54 18.54 12.55
C LEU A 262 -12.31 17.68 11.31
N TRP A 263 -12.26 16.38 11.52
CA TRP A 263 -12.53 15.39 10.49
C TRP A 263 -14.05 15.26 10.37
N ARG A 264 -14.62 15.34 9.17
CA ARG A 264 -16.09 15.40 8.99
C ARG A 264 -16.54 14.33 8.01
N SER A 265 -17.42 13.43 8.48
CA SER A 265 -17.93 12.35 7.64
C SER A 265 -18.82 12.87 6.52
N THR A 266 -18.48 12.51 5.29
CA THR A 266 -19.32 12.76 4.09
C THR A 266 -20.61 11.96 4.15
N GLU A 267 -20.55 10.68 4.52
CA GLU A 267 -21.67 9.74 4.52
C GLU A 267 -22.73 10.10 5.57
N SER A 268 -22.29 10.55 6.75
CA SER A 268 -23.22 10.93 7.82
C SER A 268 -24.08 12.13 7.45
N ARG A 269 -23.57 13.05 6.64
CA ARG A 269 -24.32 14.22 6.15
C ARG A 269 -25.52 13.84 5.25
N LEU A 270 -25.40 12.72 4.55
CA LEU A 270 -26.45 12.24 3.64
C LEU A 270 -27.57 11.51 4.41
N ARG A 271 -27.32 11.12 5.65
CA ARG A 271 -28.27 10.42 6.50
C ARG A 271 -29.07 11.44 7.30
N LYS A 272 -30.37 11.43 7.11
CA LYS A 272 -31.30 12.20 7.96
C LYS A 272 -31.69 11.33 9.16
N ILE A 273 -30.98 11.50 10.26
CA ILE A 273 -31.29 10.84 11.53
C ILE A 273 -31.65 11.89 12.58
N SER A 274 -32.62 11.62 13.43
CA SER A 274 -32.91 12.49 14.57
C SER A 274 -32.01 12.11 15.75
N VAL A 275 -31.38 13.10 16.35
CA VAL A 275 -30.43 12.95 17.45
C VAL A 275 -30.86 13.83 18.62
N GLN A 276 -31.35 13.23 19.68
CA GLN A 276 -31.71 13.96 20.90
C GLN A 276 -30.45 14.61 21.51
N ALA A 277 -30.58 15.84 21.98
CA ALA A 277 -29.50 16.53 22.67
C ALA A 277 -29.13 15.82 23.98
N ASP A 278 -27.82 15.63 24.17
CA ASP A 278 -27.21 15.09 25.38
C ASP A 278 -26.52 16.21 26.17
N GLU A 279 -25.97 15.90 27.35
CA GLU A 279 -25.23 16.85 28.16
C GLU A 279 -23.95 17.29 27.42
N PRO A 280 -23.70 18.60 27.29
CA PRO A 280 -22.50 19.11 26.60
C PRO A 280 -21.21 18.68 27.31
N ARG A 281 -20.23 18.20 26.54
CA ARG A 281 -18.91 17.77 27.04
C ARG A 281 -17.78 18.42 26.23
N PRO A 282 -16.62 18.72 26.84
CA PRO A 282 -15.43 19.10 26.10
C PRO A 282 -15.08 18.03 25.06
N ARG A 283 -14.70 18.47 23.88
CA ARG A 283 -14.37 17.60 22.74
C ARG A 283 -12.85 17.55 22.61
N CYS A 284 -12.19 16.74 23.42
CA CYS A 284 -10.74 16.57 23.31
C CYS A 284 -10.35 15.94 21.96
N ARG A 285 -9.09 16.09 21.57
CA ARG A 285 -8.56 15.46 20.37
C ARG A 285 -8.87 13.95 20.35
N GLY A 286 -9.47 13.46 19.27
CA GLY A 286 -9.95 12.08 19.13
C GLY A 286 -11.40 11.86 19.61
N ALA A 287 -12.09 12.87 20.15
CA ALA A 287 -13.51 12.78 20.45
C ALA A 287 -14.33 12.60 19.17
N VAL A 288 -15.12 11.52 19.11
CA VAL A 288 -16.09 11.28 18.05
C VAL A 288 -17.43 11.88 18.47
N CYS A 289 -17.97 12.72 17.63
CA CYS A 289 -19.10 13.56 17.90
C CYS A 289 -20.21 13.37 16.87
N ILE A 290 -21.45 13.63 17.28
CA ILE A 290 -22.61 13.70 16.41
C ILE A 290 -23.39 14.98 16.68
N ASN A 291 -23.78 15.70 15.65
CA ASN A 291 -24.60 16.88 15.77
C ASN A 291 -26.02 16.50 16.18
N ASN A 292 -26.58 17.15 17.22
CA ASN A 292 -27.93 16.89 17.70
C ASN A 292 -28.98 17.84 17.06
N SER A 293 -30.26 17.68 17.43
CA SER A 293 -31.39 18.43 16.88
C SER A 293 -31.23 19.97 16.95
N ARG A 294 -30.46 20.49 17.91
CA ARG A 294 -30.18 21.93 18.03
C ARG A 294 -29.29 22.46 16.90
N PHE A 295 -28.60 21.58 16.16
CA PHE A 295 -27.77 21.97 15.01
C PHE A 295 -28.58 22.09 13.70
N LEU A 296 -29.89 21.91 13.75
CA LEU A 296 -30.86 22.11 12.65
C LEU A 296 -30.46 21.26 11.41
N ARG A 297 -30.21 21.89 10.26
CA ARG A 297 -29.85 21.23 9.00
C ARG A 297 -28.59 20.36 9.04
N TYR A 298 -27.78 20.47 10.08
CA TYR A 298 -26.57 19.70 10.29
C TYR A 298 -26.76 18.52 11.28
N GLU A 299 -28.01 18.31 11.74
CA GLU A 299 -28.33 17.19 12.62
C GLU A 299 -27.89 15.86 12.02
N GLY A 300 -27.28 15.00 12.84
CA GLY A 300 -26.79 13.67 12.43
C GLY A 300 -25.41 13.63 11.78
N GLU A 301 -24.78 14.78 11.50
CA GLU A 301 -23.43 14.78 10.99
C GLU A 301 -22.43 14.28 12.04
N ILE A 302 -21.58 13.32 11.66
CA ILE A 302 -20.51 12.77 12.49
C ILE A 302 -19.21 13.53 12.20
N SER A 303 -18.51 13.87 13.28
CA SER A 303 -17.19 14.50 13.21
C SER A 303 -16.24 13.93 14.26
N ILE A 304 -14.94 14.10 14.02
CA ILE A 304 -13.90 13.73 14.97
C ILE A 304 -13.03 14.95 15.23
N ALA A 305 -12.81 15.26 16.48
CA ALA A 305 -11.98 16.40 16.87
C ALA A 305 -10.48 16.11 16.55
N ARG A 306 -9.88 16.94 15.70
CA ARG A 306 -8.44 16.91 15.41
C ARG A 306 -7.63 17.70 16.43
N LYS A 307 -8.27 18.66 17.10
CA LYS A 307 -7.74 19.51 18.18
C LYS A 307 -8.74 19.55 19.33
N ASP A 308 -8.31 19.97 20.49
CA ASP A 308 -9.21 20.17 21.63
C ASP A 308 -10.18 21.31 21.33
N LEU A 309 -11.47 21.04 21.55
CA LEU A 309 -12.57 21.95 21.30
C LEU A 309 -13.42 22.13 22.57
N PRO A 310 -14.05 23.28 22.78
CA PRO A 310 -14.95 23.49 23.90
C PRO A 310 -16.19 22.62 23.78
N ALA A 311 -16.91 22.47 24.89
CA ALA A 311 -18.27 21.89 24.89
C ALA A 311 -19.21 22.76 24.03
N ASP A 312 -20.17 22.10 23.37
CA ASP A 312 -21.19 22.74 22.53
C ASP A 312 -22.49 21.98 22.74
N ASP A 313 -23.56 22.67 23.15
CA ASP A 313 -24.88 22.08 23.46
C ASP A 313 -25.59 21.52 22.21
N ARG A 314 -25.07 21.81 21.00
CA ARG A 314 -25.55 21.30 19.72
C ARG A 314 -24.85 20.00 19.30
N VAL A 315 -23.84 19.55 20.07
CA VAL A 315 -22.97 18.43 19.70
C VAL A 315 -22.87 17.43 20.83
N ASN A 316 -23.26 16.20 20.57
CA ASN A 316 -23.07 15.09 21.50
C ASN A 316 -21.73 14.41 21.27
N VAL A 317 -20.98 14.14 22.34
CA VAL A 317 -19.80 13.26 22.27
C VAL A 317 -20.27 11.82 22.42
N ILE A 318 -20.08 11.00 21.39
CA ILE A 318 -20.54 9.62 21.33
C ILE A 318 -19.46 8.59 21.66
N GLY A 319 -18.20 9.00 21.73
CA GLY A 319 -17.07 8.13 22.08
C GLY A 319 -15.74 8.80 21.84
N TYR A 320 -14.67 8.03 22.03
CA TYR A 320 -13.29 8.52 21.88
C TYR A 320 -12.43 7.48 21.17
N ILE A 321 -11.59 7.95 20.26
CA ILE A 321 -10.49 7.16 19.69
C ILE A 321 -9.39 7.08 20.76
N PRO A 322 -8.85 5.90 21.09
CA PRO A 322 -7.71 5.78 22.00
C PRO A 322 -6.55 6.68 21.56
N SER A 323 -5.88 7.32 22.51
CA SER A 323 -4.77 8.27 22.22
C SER A 323 -3.68 7.67 21.34
N SER A 324 -3.38 6.39 21.51
CA SER A 324 -2.44 5.63 20.67
C SER A 324 -2.87 5.46 19.22
N CYS A 325 -4.15 5.66 18.90
CA CYS A 325 -4.71 5.49 17.55
C CYS A 325 -5.13 6.82 16.89
N VAL A 326 -5.06 7.94 17.61
CA VAL A 326 -5.47 9.26 17.06
C VAL A 326 -4.61 9.68 15.86
N TYR A 327 -3.37 9.20 15.77
CA TYR A 327 -2.49 9.46 14.63
C TYR A 327 -3.09 8.98 13.29
N LEU A 328 -3.93 7.95 13.29
CA LEU A 328 -4.61 7.42 12.10
C LEU A 328 -5.45 8.49 11.38
N LEU A 329 -5.92 9.51 12.09
CA LEU A 329 -6.67 10.62 11.50
C LEU A 329 -5.83 11.50 10.57
N ASN A 330 -4.50 11.40 10.62
CA ASN A 330 -3.62 12.12 9.69
C ASN A 330 -3.73 11.54 8.29
N PHE A 331 -3.92 10.24 8.16
CA PHE A 331 -4.00 9.49 6.92
C PHE A 331 -5.44 9.40 6.37
N ALA A 332 -6.44 9.42 7.26
CA ALA A 332 -7.85 9.36 6.87
C ALA A 332 -8.24 10.60 6.04
N SER A 333 -8.79 10.36 4.85
CA SER A 333 -9.05 11.38 3.84
C SER A 333 -10.33 11.08 3.06
N HIS A 334 -10.56 11.81 1.98
CA HIS A 334 -11.63 11.50 1.01
C HIS A 334 -11.31 10.28 0.13
N LYS A 335 -10.04 9.82 0.10
CA LYS A 335 -9.60 8.62 -0.64
C LYS A 335 -9.47 7.40 0.26
N LEU A 336 -9.09 7.61 1.54
CA LEU A 336 -8.93 6.56 2.53
C LEU A 336 -9.94 6.78 3.65
N GLY A 337 -10.97 5.96 3.67
CA GLY A 337 -12.03 6.02 4.66
C GLY A 337 -11.63 5.43 6.01
N ILE A 338 -12.48 5.65 7.00
CA ILE A 338 -12.41 4.99 8.31
C ILE A 338 -13.68 4.18 8.57
N ARG A 339 -13.53 3.05 9.22
CA ARG A 339 -14.61 2.26 9.77
C ARG A 339 -14.41 2.16 11.27
N PHE A 340 -15.39 2.59 12.05
CA PHE A 340 -15.30 2.49 13.50
C PHE A 340 -15.44 1.05 13.96
N LYS A 341 -14.51 0.63 14.82
CA LYS A 341 -14.57 -0.64 15.51
C LYS A 341 -14.82 -0.41 16.98
N ARG A 342 -16.00 -0.78 17.44
CA ARG A 342 -16.36 -0.62 18.86
C ARG A 342 -15.41 -1.42 19.75
N VAL A 343 -14.90 -0.74 20.77
CA VAL A 343 -14.11 -1.34 21.85
C VAL A 343 -14.81 -1.01 23.16
N THR A 344 -15.09 -2.04 23.95
CA THR A 344 -15.60 -1.86 25.32
C THR A 344 -14.46 -1.41 26.23
N ARG A 345 -14.78 -0.56 27.22
CA ARG A 345 -13.82 -0.12 28.25
C ARG A 345 -13.29 -1.27 29.07
#